data_74702a895b416a67b44d0d6064056335
#
_entry.id   74702a895b416a67b44d0d6064056335
#
_cell.length_a   1.000
_cell.length_b   1.000
_cell.length_c   1.000
_cell.angle_alpha   90.00
_cell.angle_beta   90.00
_cell.angle_gamma   90.00
#
_symmetry.space_group_name_H-M   'P 1'
#
loop_
_entity.id
_entity.type
_entity.pdbx_description
1 polymer ?
#
loop_
_entity_poly.entity_id
_entity_poly.type
_entity_poly.pdbx_seq_one_letter_code
_entity_poly.pdbx_strand_id
1 'polypeptide(L)'
;TGLYIADVDLQRITQERARMTTFPDIDDTLRDAYTIVRFRFAPVAESVVSVKESAGGAAQASGDVEKASPAQPRKKSFEEVFAAYVVPQEATGAAAQPSAGVASRAATGAVAETLAGQLAADAADLRRYVDPKPFVPSGAAERNARCDEIFTIQALGLKKRLEHTGCQSAVIGISGGLDSTLALLVIARAFDMLGLPRENIISVTMPAFGTTDRTYNNAVTLTRLLHATLREINIKAAVLQHFQDIGHDPEDHSVVYENAQARERTQILMDIANQSNGIVIGTGDLSELALGWATYNADHMSMYGVNAGVPKTLVRYLVKFVADTSEDADLARCLNDIFDTPVSPELLPPTGDGQISQKTEDLVGPYELHDFFLYQILRYGFSPRKVYALALHAFSGAQQAETHA
;
A
#
# COMPACT_ATOMS: atom_id res chain seq x y z
N THR A 1 47.01 -1.13 13.14
CA THR A 1 45.95 -0.34 13.84
C THR A 1 45.24 0.48 12.78
N GLY A 2 44.03 0.07 12.39
CA GLY A 2 43.16 0.80 11.48
C GLY A 2 42.06 1.52 12.25
N LEU A 3 41.60 2.68 11.77
CA LEU A 3 40.39 3.33 12.25
C LEU A 3 39.18 2.67 11.56
N TYR A 4 38.28 2.12 12.36
CA TYR A 4 37.01 1.59 11.87
C TYR A 4 35.91 2.57 12.25
N ILE A 5 35.12 3.01 11.26
CA ILE A 5 33.94 3.88 11.45
C ILE A 5 32.73 3.04 11.10
N ALA A 6 31.75 3.00 12.01
CA ALA A 6 30.46 2.34 11.78
C ALA A 6 29.31 3.18 12.32
N ASP A 7 28.26 3.28 11.55
CA ASP A 7 27.00 3.89 11.98
C ASP A 7 26.23 2.90 12.87
N VAL A 8 25.96 3.28 14.10
CA VAL A 8 25.22 2.46 15.06
C VAL A 8 23.83 3.03 15.26
N ASP A 9 22.81 2.25 14.92
CA ASP A 9 21.43 2.62 15.11
C ASP A 9 20.94 2.30 16.52
N LEU A 10 21.09 3.26 17.42
CA LEU A 10 20.71 3.11 18.83
C LEU A 10 19.22 2.85 19.04
N GLN A 11 18.36 3.44 18.22
CA GLN A 11 16.91 3.23 18.32
C GLN A 11 16.53 1.79 17.94
N ARG A 12 17.15 1.25 16.90
CA ARG A 12 16.98 -0.16 16.53
C ARG A 12 17.45 -1.10 17.65
N ILE A 13 18.62 -0.85 18.21
CA ILE A 13 19.15 -1.64 19.33
C ILE A 13 18.19 -1.61 20.52
N THR A 14 17.70 -0.44 20.89
CA THR A 14 16.75 -0.28 22.01
C THR A 14 15.46 -1.06 21.76
N GLN A 15 14.94 -1.04 20.56
CA GLN A 15 13.71 -1.74 20.22
C GLN A 15 13.88 -3.26 20.12
N GLU A 16 14.97 -3.72 19.53
CA GLU A 16 15.27 -5.16 19.50
C GLU A 16 15.45 -5.68 20.92
N ARG A 17 16.07 -4.92 21.81
CA ARG A 17 16.17 -5.26 23.26
C ARG A 17 14.80 -5.32 23.93
N ALA A 18 13.92 -4.38 23.66
CA ALA A 18 12.56 -4.38 24.22
C ALA A 18 11.68 -5.55 23.73
N ARG A 19 11.96 -6.08 22.55
CA ARG A 19 11.28 -7.26 21.98
C ARG A 19 11.82 -8.59 22.51
N MET A 20 13.09 -8.62 22.91
CA MET A 20 13.72 -9.82 23.46
C MET A 20 13.46 -9.89 24.96
N THR A 21 12.55 -10.79 25.38
CA THR A 21 12.23 -11.05 26.79
C THR A 21 13.30 -11.85 27.53
N THR A 22 14.37 -12.26 26.86
CA THR A 22 15.40 -13.18 27.36
C THR A 22 16.77 -12.56 27.56
N PHE A 23 16.90 -11.20 27.55
CA PHE A 23 18.16 -10.60 27.97
C PHE A 23 18.29 -10.70 29.48
N PRO A 24 19.30 -11.41 30.01
CA PRO A 24 19.66 -11.29 31.42
C PRO A 24 20.08 -9.83 31.71
N ASP A 25 19.85 -9.41 32.94
CA ASP A 25 20.38 -8.11 33.43
C ASP A 25 21.83 -7.99 33.02
N ILE A 26 22.20 -6.80 32.53
CA ILE A 26 23.58 -6.54 32.09
C ILE A 26 24.50 -6.79 33.28
N ASP A 27 25.40 -7.74 33.11
CA ASP A 27 26.46 -7.99 34.06
C ASP A 27 27.30 -6.69 34.19
N ASP A 28 27.20 -6.04 35.35
CA ASP A 28 27.90 -4.78 35.62
C ASP A 28 29.44 -4.92 35.52
N THR A 29 29.99 -6.14 35.52
CA THR A 29 31.40 -6.41 35.35
C THR A 29 31.98 -6.00 34.00
N LEU A 30 31.14 -5.91 32.94
CA LEU A 30 31.58 -5.41 31.64
C LEU A 30 31.58 -3.88 31.54
N ARG A 31 30.93 -3.20 32.48
CA ARG A 31 30.80 -1.73 32.46
C ARG A 31 32.15 -1.02 32.65
N ASP A 32 33.04 -1.60 33.42
CA ASP A 32 34.37 -1.04 33.72
C ASP A 32 35.39 -1.28 32.61
N ALA A 33 35.09 -2.18 31.66
CA ALA A 33 35.97 -2.51 30.53
C ALA A 33 35.83 -1.54 29.34
N TYR A 34 34.79 -0.69 29.31
CA TYR A 34 34.51 0.21 28.20
C TYR A 34 34.42 1.68 28.66
N THR A 35 35.11 2.57 27.96
CA THR A 35 34.95 4.01 28.14
C THR A 35 33.66 4.45 27.40
N ILE A 36 32.63 4.81 28.19
CA ILE A 36 31.38 5.35 27.61
C ILE A 36 31.59 6.82 27.30
N VAL A 37 31.74 7.15 26.02
CA VAL A 37 31.70 8.53 25.52
C VAL A 37 30.25 8.92 25.32
N ARG A 38 29.69 9.76 26.19
CA ARG A 38 28.30 10.25 26.05
C ARG A 38 28.30 11.50 25.19
N PHE A 39 27.79 11.40 24.01
CA PHE A 39 27.39 12.55 23.17
C PHE A 39 26.02 13.02 23.61
N ARG A 40 25.90 14.24 24.10
CA ARG A 40 24.60 14.90 24.19
C ARG A 40 24.32 15.53 22.84
N PHE A 41 23.42 14.94 22.06
CA PHE A 41 22.72 15.74 21.09
C PHE A 41 21.93 16.79 21.88
N ALA A 42 22.23 18.08 21.67
CA ALA A 42 21.39 19.12 22.21
C ALA A 42 19.97 18.88 21.70
N PRO A 43 18.96 18.72 22.58
CA PRO A 43 17.59 18.72 22.08
C PRO A 43 17.43 20.03 21.31
N VAL A 44 16.93 19.96 20.07
CA VAL A 44 16.50 21.16 19.36
C VAL A 44 15.58 21.88 20.32
N ALA A 45 16.02 23.05 20.81
CA ALA A 45 15.24 23.84 21.73
C ALA A 45 13.86 24.01 21.09
N GLU A 46 12.81 23.59 21.78
CA GLU A 46 11.46 24.00 21.44
C GLU A 46 11.47 25.54 21.52
N SER A 47 11.66 26.18 20.38
CA SER A 47 11.43 27.60 20.28
C SER A 47 9.93 27.80 20.36
N VAL A 48 9.45 28.03 21.57
CA VAL A 48 8.12 28.55 21.84
C VAL A 48 8.08 29.92 21.20
N VAL A 49 7.55 29.99 19.99
CA VAL A 49 7.23 31.27 19.33
C VAL A 49 6.00 31.81 20.05
N SER A 50 6.19 32.70 20.98
CA SER A 50 5.11 33.51 21.54
C SER A 50 4.61 34.46 20.44
N VAL A 51 3.48 34.14 19.86
CA VAL A 51 2.78 35.05 18.93
C VAL A 51 2.15 36.17 19.76
N LYS A 52 2.72 37.37 19.68
CA LYS A 52 2.02 38.58 20.13
C LYS A 52 0.90 38.89 19.14
N GLU A 53 -0.32 38.88 19.64
CA GLU A 53 -1.47 39.41 18.91
C GLU A 53 -1.29 40.91 18.64
N SER A 54 -1.27 41.31 17.37
CA SER A 54 -1.50 42.68 16.97
C SER A 54 -2.82 42.78 16.18
N ALA A 55 -3.77 43.47 16.77
CA ALA A 55 -5.05 43.80 16.14
C ALA A 55 -4.87 44.86 15.06
N GLY A 56 -5.61 44.80 13.98
CA GLY A 56 -5.96 45.96 13.17
C GLY A 56 -5.94 45.77 11.65
N GLY A 57 -7.07 46.00 11.00
CA GLY A 57 -7.18 46.57 9.68
C GLY A 57 -7.84 45.72 8.61
N ALA A 58 -9.13 45.95 8.40
CA ALA A 58 -9.88 45.48 7.24
C ALA A 58 -9.50 46.24 5.97
N ALA A 59 -9.31 45.52 4.87
CA ALA A 59 -9.35 46.10 3.53
C ALA A 59 -10.07 45.13 2.57
N GLN A 60 -11.16 45.62 1.99
CA GLN A 60 -11.91 44.98 0.91
C GLN A 60 -11.11 45.06 -0.39
N ALA A 61 -11.04 43.98 -1.14
CA ALA A 61 -10.71 44.02 -2.54
C ALA A 61 -11.56 42.97 -3.29
N SER A 62 -12.42 43.49 -4.16
CA SER A 62 -13.15 42.80 -5.21
C SER A 62 -12.20 42.49 -6.37
N GLY A 63 -12.24 41.26 -6.87
CA GLY A 63 -11.45 40.87 -8.06
C GLY A 63 -12.07 39.63 -8.73
N ASP A 64 -12.34 39.79 -10.01
CA ASP A 64 -13.01 38.85 -10.89
C ASP A 64 -12.35 37.46 -10.95
N VAL A 65 -13.17 36.41 -10.91
CA VAL A 65 -12.74 35.02 -11.07
C VAL A 65 -12.78 34.66 -12.55
N GLU A 66 -11.62 34.65 -13.18
CA GLU A 66 -11.43 34.07 -14.51
C GLU A 66 -11.37 32.54 -14.40
N LYS A 67 -12.24 31.85 -15.13
CA LYS A 67 -12.29 30.38 -15.18
C LYS A 67 -11.06 29.87 -15.93
N ALA A 68 -10.08 29.39 -15.21
CA ALA A 68 -8.97 28.62 -15.77
C ALA A 68 -9.36 27.16 -16.03
N SER A 69 -9.06 26.69 -17.22
CA SER A 69 -9.19 25.29 -17.68
C SER A 69 -8.35 24.37 -16.80
N PRO A 70 -8.79 23.11 -16.51
CA PRO A 70 -8.04 22.22 -15.64
C PRO A 70 -6.71 21.83 -16.30
N ALA A 71 -5.62 22.25 -15.68
CA ALA A 71 -4.28 21.82 -16.05
C ALA A 71 -4.09 20.34 -15.63
N GLN A 72 -3.46 19.55 -16.51
CA GLN A 72 -3.09 18.17 -16.21
C GLN A 72 -2.29 18.09 -14.91
N PRO A 73 -2.54 17.07 -14.05
CA PRO A 73 -1.84 16.93 -12.79
C PRO A 73 -0.34 16.70 -13.05
N ARG A 74 0.48 17.62 -12.61
CA ARG A 74 1.94 17.50 -12.60
C ARG A 74 2.34 16.42 -11.63
N LYS A 75 3.24 15.49 -12.03
CA LYS A 75 3.85 14.52 -11.11
C LYS A 75 4.44 15.28 -9.93
N LYS A 76 3.94 15.01 -8.74
CA LYS A 76 4.46 15.57 -7.50
C LYS A 76 5.85 15.00 -7.24
N SER A 77 6.81 15.84 -6.85
CA SER A 77 8.13 15.37 -6.40
C SER A 77 7.99 14.61 -5.08
N PHE A 78 9.00 13.80 -4.76
CA PHE A 78 9.08 13.10 -3.46
C PHE A 78 8.88 14.08 -2.29
N GLU A 79 9.50 15.25 -2.35
CA GLU A 79 9.38 16.30 -1.34
C GLU A 79 7.96 16.88 -1.25
N GLU A 80 7.27 17.05 -2.38
CA GLU A 80 5.88 17.52 -2.40
C GLU A 80 4.87 16.49 -1.86
N VAL A 81 5.08 15.21 -2.14
CA VAL A 81 4.25 14.13 -1.59
C VAL A 81 4.48 14.02 -0.09
N PHE A 82 5.73 14.06 0.35
CA PHE A 82 6.06 13.87 1.76
C PHE A 82 5.71 15.08 2.62
N ALA A 83 5.88 16.30 2.14
CA ALA A 83 5.46 17.51 2.86
C ALA A 83 3.95 17.49 3.20
N ALA A 84 3.14 16.84 2.37
CA ALA A 84 1.70 16.65 2.65
C ALA A 84 1.42 15.69 3.82
N TYR A 85 2.34 14.77 4.12
CA TYR A 85 2.17 13.77 5.19
C TYR A 85 2.83 14.15 6.54
N VAL A 86 3.81 15.05 6.52
CA VAL A 86 4.59 15.41 7.72
C VAL A 86 3.97 16.57 8.50
N VAL A 87 3.09 17.35 7.90
CA VAL A 87 2.35 18.41 8.59
C VAL A 87 1.23 17.75 9.40
N PRO A 88 1.21 17.85 10.75
CA PRO A 88 0.09 17.38 11.54
C PRO A 88 -1.18 18.11 11.07
N GLN A 89 -2.12 17.39 10.47
CA GLN A 89 -3.49 17.89 10.41
C GLN A 89 -4.00 17.85 11.86
N GLU A 90 -4.13 19.00 12.49
CA GLU A 90 -4.84 19.10 13.74
C GLU A 90 -6.20 18.41 13.57
N ALA A 91 -6.51 17.50 14.49
CA ALA A 91 -7.76 16.77 14.50
C ALA A 91 -8.94 17.75 14.50
N THR A 92 -9.51 18.02 13.35
CA THR A 92 -10.72 18.83 13.22
C THR A 92 -11.94 17.96 13.49
N GLY A 93 -12.23 17.78 14.78
CA GLY A 93 -13.59 17.51 15.21
C GLY A 93 -14.32 18.85 15.26
N ALA A 94 -15.42 18.97 14.52
CA ALA A 94 -16.40 20.02 14.44
C ALA A 94 -16.23 21.03 13.28
N ALA A 95 -17.35 21.17 12.56
CA ALA A 95 -17.55 22.10 11.47
C ALA A 95 -17.20 23.54 11.87
N ALA A 96 -16.18 24.12 11.27
CA ALA A 96 -15.88 25.54 11.35
C ALA A 96 -15.63 26.11 9.94
N GLN A 97 -16.27 27.23 9.68
CA GLN A 97 -16.24 27.99 8.43
C GLN A 97 -14.83 28.49 8.06
N PRO A 98 -14.50 28.70 6.78
CA PRO A 98 -13.17 29.04 6.32
C PRO A 98 -12.92 30.55 6.40
N SER A 99 -12.26 31.03 7.43
CA SER A 99 -11.79 32.44 7.49
C SER A 99 -10.55 32.69 8.34
N ALA A 100 -9.53 31.80 8.32
CA ALA A 100 -8.22 32.10 8.93
C ALA A 100 -7.03 31.39 8.26
N GLY A 101 -7.16 30.98 7.01
CA GLY A 101 -6.31 29.94 6.42
C GLY A 101 -4.97 30.35 5.82
N VAL A 102 -4.68 31.61 5.54
CA VAL A 102 -3.51 31.98 4.71
C VAL A 102 -2.24 32.24 5.53
N ALA A 103 -2.35 32.88 6.68
CA ALA A 103 -1.17 33.15 7.52
C ALA A 103 -0.63 31.92 8.24
N SER A 104 -1.52 30.97 8.65
CA SER A 104 -1.15 29.69 9.25
C SER A 104 -0.41 28.77 8.26
N ARG A 105 -0.83 28.74 7.00
CA ARG A 105 -0.18 27.93 5.96
C ARG A 105 1.24 28.37 5.63
N ALA A 106 1.51 29.69 5.60
CA ALA A 106 2.85 30.20 5.33
C ALA A 106 3.83 29.91 6.46
N ALA A 107 3.41 30.03 7.72
CA ALA A 107 4.24 29.70 8.88
C ALA A 107 4.52 28.19 8.98
N THR A 108 3.52 27.35 8.68
CA THR A 108 3.67 25.88 8.66
C THR A 108 4.58 25.43 7.51
N GLY A 109 4.50 26.09 6.35
CA GLY A 109 5.38 25.82 5.22
C GLY A 109 6.86 26.13 5.54
N ALA A 110 7.17 27.26 6.14
CA ALA A 110 8.53 27.64 6.50
C ALA A 110 9.15 26.70 7.57
N VAL A 111 8.37 26.24 8.54
CA VAL A 111 8.81 25.27 9.56
C VAL A 111 9.07 23.92 8.90
N ALA A 112 8.19 23.47 8.00
CA ALA A 112 8.35 22.21 7.26
C ALA A 112 9.60 22.23 6.37
N GLU A 113 9.86 23.33 5.65
CA GLU A 113 11.08 23.52 4.82
C GLU A 113 12.35 23.50 5.69
N THR A 114 12.33 24.16 6.84
CA THR A 114 13.49 24.18 7.77
C THR A 114 13.74 22.79 8.34
N LEU A 115 12.70 22.05 8.71
CA LEU A 115 12.81 20.67 9.21
C LEU A 115 13.28 19.72 8.10
N ALA A 116 12.74 19.84 6.89
CA ALA A 116 13.18 19.05 5.75
C ALA A 116 14.66 19.30 5.42
N GLY A 117 15.11 20.55 5.44
CA GLY A 117 16.50 20.92 5.23
C GLY A 117 17.44 20.33 6.30
N GLN A 118 17.06 20.35 7.58
CA GLN A 118 17.82 19.71 8.65
C GLN A 118 17.91 18.19 8.49
N LEU A 119 16.78 17.55 8.13
CA LEU A 119 16.73 16.12 7.93
C LEU A 119 17.50 15.66 6.69
N ALA A 120 17.55 16.49 5.65
CA ALA A 120 18.39 16.24 4.48
C ALA A 120 19.89 16.33 4.83
N ALA A 121 20.29 17.27 5.69
CA ALA A 121 21.66 17.34 6.20
C ALA A 121 22.00 16.11 7.06
N ASP A 122 21.13 15.71 7.99
CA ASP A 122 21.28 14.49 8.80
C ASP A 122 21.39 13.23 7.93
N ALA A 123 20.63 13.16 6.82
CA ALA A 123 20.66 12.06 5.88
C ALA A 123 21.96 12.00 5.06
N ALA A 124 22.54 13.16 4.73
CA ALA A 124 23.77 13.24 3.94
C ALA A 124 25.00 12.70 4.70
N ASP A 125 24.99 12.73 6.04
CA ASP A 125 26.06 12.20 6.87
C ASP A 125 25.97 10.67 7.09
N LEU A 126 24.86 10.04 6.72
CA LEU A 126 24.66 8.60 6.88
C LEU A 126 25.48 7.82 5.85
N ARG A 127 26.36 6.94 6.32
CA ARG A 127 27.30 6.18 5.48
C ARG A 127 26.90 4.72 5.26
N ARG A 128 25.97 4.21 6.06
CA ARG A 128 25.50 2.82 5.90
C ARG A 128 24.52 2.72 4.74
N TYR A 129 24.57 1.60 4.07
CA TYR A 129 23.55 1.27 3.07
C TYR A 129 22.15 1.14 3.72
N VAL A 130 21.14 1.73 3.12
CA VAL A 130 19.72 1.62 3.48
C VAL A 130 18.96 1.12 2.27
N ASP A 131 18.45 -0.12 2.35
CA ASP A 131 17.74 -0.74 1.24
C ASP A 131 16.45 0.03 0.91
N PRO A 132 16.28 0.55 -0.31
CA PRO A 132 15.05 1.22 -0.72
C PRO A 132 13.86 0.26 -0.89
N LYS A 133 14.11 -1.05 -1.05
CA LYS A 133 13.08 -2.09 -1.23
C LYS A 133 13.18 -3.18 -0.17
N PRO A 134 13.03 -2.85 1.12
CA PRO A 134 13.42 -3.73 2.23
C PRO A 134 12.58 -5.01 2.35
N PHE A 135 11.40 -5.07 1.72
CA PHE A 135 10.60 -6.29 1.66
C PHE A 135 11.04 -7.26 0.56
N VAL A 136 11.81 -6.78 -0.43
CA VAL A 136 12.18 -7.55 -1.61
C VAL A 136 13.69 -7.80 -1.62
N PRO A 137 14.17 -9.02 -1.35
CA PRO A 137 15.59 -9.33 -1.40
C PRO A 137 16.20 -9.03 -2.78
N SER A 138 17.37 -8.43 -2.80
CA SER A 138 18.07 -8.06 -4.06
C SER A 138 18.59 -9.28 -4.82
N GLY A 139 19.05 -10.32 -4.12
CA GLY A 139 19.52 -11.57 -4.71
C GLY A 139 18.38 -12.42 -5.28
N ALA A 140 18.49 -12.87 -6.54
CA ALA A 140 17.44 -13.67 -7.18
C ALA A 140 17.14 -14.99 -6.45
N ALA A 141 18.17 -15.71 -6.01
CA ALA A 141 18.00 -16.97 -5.29
C ALA A 141 17.34 -16.78 -3.91
N GLU A 142 17.79 -15.78 -3.17
CA GLU A 142 17.20 -15.42 -1.87
C GLU A 142 15.76 -14.97 -2.03
N ARG A 143 15.48 -14.13 -3.05
CA ARG A 143 14.13 -13.68 -3.35
C ARG A 143 13.19 -14.83 -3.67
N ASN A 144 13.61 -15.79 -4.50
CA ASN A 144 12.80 -16.95 -4.85
C ASN A 144 12.52 -17.83 -3.62
N ALA A 145 13.52 -18.09 -2.78
CA ALA A 145 13.33 -18.83 -1.54
C ALA A 145 12.35 -18.11 -0.59
N ARG A 146 12.46 -16.78 -0.49
CA ARG A 146 11.54 -15.97 0.32
C ARG A 146 10.13 -15.97 -0.27
N CYS A 147 9.99 -15.87 -1.59
CA CYS A 147 8.68 -15.95 -2.25
C CYS A 147 8.01 -17.30 -2.01
N ASP A 148 8.73 -18.41 -2.11
CA ASP A 148 8.16 -19.73 -1.81
C ASP A 148 7.71 -19.86 -0.36
N GLU A 149 8.53 -19.40 0.58
CA GLU A 149 8.19 -19.38 2.01
C GLU A 149 6.91 -18.57 2.28
N ILE A 150 6.82 -17.34 1.77
CA ILE A 150 5.66 -16.47 1.97
C ILE A 150 4.41 -17.07 1.33
N PHE A 151 4.50 -17.52 0.08
CA PHE A 151 3.39 -18.14 -0.62
C PHE A 151 2.90 -19.41 0.11
N THR A 152 3.83 -20.19 0.66
CA THR A 152 3.50 -21.36 1.50
C THR A 152 2.79 -20.94 2.79
N ILE A 153 3.25 -19.90 3.49
CA ILE A 153 2.62 -19.38 4.71
C ILE A 153 1.19 -18.91 4.40
N GLN A 154 0.98 -18.17 3.31
CA GLN A 154 -0.35 -17.73 2.89
C GLN A 154 -1.30 -18.91 2.65
N ALA A 155 -0.84 -19.93 1.90
CA ALA A 155 -1.63 -21.11 1.60
C ALA A 155 -1.94 -21.95 2.85
N LEU A 156 -0.98 -22.15 3.76
CA LEU A 156 -1.18 -22.85 5.02
C LEU A 156 -2.16 -22.10 5.95
N GLY A 157 -2.10 -20.77 5.98
CA GLY A 157 -3.05 -19.95 6.73
C GLY A 157 -4.49 -20.15 6.25
N LEU A 158 -4.70 -20.08 4.94
CA LEU A 158 -6.01 -20.30 4.33
C LEU A 158 -6.46 -21.76 4.52
N LYS A 159 -5.57 -22.74 4.29
CA LYS A 159 -5.81 -24.16 4.57
C LYS A 159 -6.36 -24.34 5.97
N LYS A 160 -5.67 -23.78 6.97
CA LYS A 160 -6.08 -23.90 8.37
C LYS A 160 -7.44 -23.26 8.64
N ARG A 161 -7.74 -22.14 7.97
CA ARG A 161 -9.03 -21.47 8.09
C ARG A 161 -10.17 -22.33 7.52
N LEU A 162 -9.98 -22.90 6.34
CA LEU A 162 -10.96 -23.79 5.69
C LEU A 162 -11.21 -25.07 6.53
N GLU A 163 -10.16 -25.71 7.03
CA GLU A 163 -10.27 -26.85 7.94
C GLU A 163 -11.09 -26.51 9.20
N HIS A 164 -10.83 -25.35 9.80
CA HIS A 164 -11.50 -24.94 11.03
C HIS A 164 -12.98 -24.63 10.82
N THR A 165 -13.32 -23.97 9.72
CA THR A 165 -14.71 -23.59 9.40
C THR A 165 -15.52 -24.73 8.79
N GLY A 166 -14.86 -25.75 8.24
CA GLY A 166 -15.50 -26.82 7.48
C GLY A 166 -16.04 -26.40 6.12
N CYS A 167 -15.70 -25.19 5.64
CA CYS A 167 -16.08 -24.70 4.33
C CYS A 167 -15.42 -25.52 3.23
N GLN A 168 -16.19 -25.87 2.19
CA GLN A 168 -15.76 -26.67 1.06
C GLN A 168 -15.51 -25.82 -0.21
N SER A 169 -15.86 -24.56 -0.19
CA SER A 169 -15.66 -23.64 -1.30
C SER A 169 -15.05 -22.31 -0.86
N ALA A 170 -14.37 -21.65 -1.79
CA ALA A 170 -13.81 -20.32 -1.63
C ALA A 170 -14.32 -19.42 -2.78
N VAL A 171 -14.80 -18.23 -2.43
CA VAL A 171 -15.33 -17.25 -3.39
C VAL A 171 -14.38 -16.07 -3.45
N ILE A 172 -14.02 -15.66 -4.66
CA ILE A 172 -13.11 -14.54 -4.89
C ILE A 172 -13.60 -13.66 -6.03
N GLY A 173 -13.53 -12.34 -5.86
CA GLY A 173 -13.66 -11.39 -6.95
C GLY A 173 -12.36 -11.34 -7.75
N ILE A 174 -12.42 -11.66 -9.05
CA ILE A 174 -11.26 -11.65 -9.92
C ILE A 174 -11.33 -10.48 -10.89
N SER A 175 -10.43 -9.51 -10.74
CA SER A 175 -10.32 -8.35 -11.64
C SER A 175 -9.35 -8.58 -12.79
N GLY A 176 -8.41 -9.52 -12.64
CA GLY A 176 -7.29 -9.70 -13.56
C GLY A 176 -6.07 -8.85 -13.20
N GLY A 177 -6.10 -8.13 -12.07
CA GLY A 177 -4.96 -7.43 -11.49
C GLY A 177 -4.11 -8.33 -10.59
N LEU A 178 -2.94 -7.83 -10.17
CA LEU A 178 -1.94 -8.59 -9.40
C LEU A 178 -2.47 -9.15 -8.08
N ASP A 179 -3.25 -8.36 -7.33
CA ASP A 179 -3.70 -8.74 -5.98
C ASP A 179 -4.71 -9.89 -6.03
N SER A 180 -5.70 -9.80 -6.91
CA SER A 180 -6.67 -10.86 -7.13
C SER A 180 -6.02 -12.12 -7.73
N THR A 181 -5.01 -11.95 -8.58
CA THR A 181 -4.22 -13.04 -9.14
C THR A 181 -3.47 -13.78 -8.04
N LEU A 182 -2.70 -13.07 -7.19
CA LEU A 182 -1.99 -13.69 -6.07
C LEU A 182 -2.96 -14.44 -5.14
N ALA A 183 -4.08 -13.80 -4.81
CA ALA A 183 -5.08 -14.43 -3.94
C ALA A 183 -5.65 -15.72 -4.55
N LEU A 184 -5.94 -15.74 -5.85
CA LEU A 184 -6.44 -16.93 -6.54
C LEU A 184 -5.39 -18.06 -6.59
N LEU A 185 -4.11 -17.73 -6.80
CA LEU A 185 -3.01 -18.69 -6.73
C LEU A 185 -2.86 -19.29 -5.32
N VAL A 186 -2.98 -18.48 -4.27
CA VAL A 186 -2.96 -18.94 -2.87
C VAL A 186 -4.13 -19.89 -2.59
N ILE A 187 -5.34 -19.57 -3.08
CA ILE A 187 -6.52 -20.42 -2.95
C ILE A 187 -6.27 -21.77 -3.62
N ALA A 188 -5.79 -21.77 -4.87
CA ALA A 188 -5.51 -23.00 -5.61
C ALA A 188 -4.53 -23.91 -4.86
N ARG A 189 -3.41 -23.33 -4.36
CA ARG A 189 -2.43 -24.08 -3.55
C ARG A 189 -3.02 -24.62 -2.24
N ALA A 190 -3.86 -23.84 -1.56
CA ALA A 190 -4.53 -24.29 -0.33
C ALA A 190 -5.51 -25.44 -0.58
N PHE A 191 -6.25 -25.40 -1.71
CA PHE A 191 -7.16 -26.47 -2.14
C PHE A 191 -6.40 -27.75 -2.47
N ASP A 192 -5.28 -27.66 -3.19
CA ASP A 192 -4.41 -28.81 -3.46
C ASP A 192 -3.90 -29.47 -2.16
N MET A 193 -3.48 -28.65 -1.18
CA MET A 193 -3.03 -29.13 0.12
C MET A 193 -4.14 -29.79 0.96
N LEU A 194 -5.40 -29.47 0.68
CA LEU A 194 -6.58 -30.05 1.33
C LEU A 194 -7.15 -31.24 0.57
N GLY A 195 -6.74 -31.47 -0.66
CA GLY A 195 -7.37 -32.42 -1.57
C GLY A 195 -8.80 -32.02 -1.97
N LEU A 196 -9.13 -30.73 -1.91
CA LEU A 196 -10.42 -30.20 -2.37
C LEU A 196 -10.40 -30.00 -3.88
N PRO A 197 -11.54 -30.27 -4.57
CA PRO A 197 -11.64 -30.03 -6.01
C PRO A 197 -11.50 -28.54 -6.31
N ARG A 198 -10.68 -28.18 -7.31
CA ARG A 198 -10.47 -26.77 -7.71
C ARG A 198 -11.73 -26.14 -8.29
N GLU A 199 -12.68 -26.93 -8.78
CA GLU A 199 -14.02 -26.49 -9.21
C GLU A 199 -14.82 -25.83 -8.09
N ASN A 200 -14.48 -26.11 -6.83
CA ASN A 200 -15.08 -25.45 -5.67
C ASN A 200 -14.47 -24.06 -5.38
N ILE A 201 -13.46 -23.65 -6.15
CA ILE A 201 -12.98 -22.27 -6.18
C ILE A 201 -13.89 -21.49 -7.12
N ILE A 202 -14.68 -20.56 -6.60
CA ILE A 202 -15.63 -19.77 -7.36
C ILE A 202 -15.03 -18.39 -7.63
N SER A 203 -14.45 -18.21 -8.81
CA SER A 203 -13.94 -16.94 -9.29
C SER A 203 -15.04 -16.14 -9.95
N VAL A 204 -15.35 -14.97 -9.41
CA VAL A 204 -16.41 -14.10 -9.90
C VAL A 204 -15.83 -12.88 -10.59
N THR A 205 -16.02 -12.75 -11.90
CA THR A 205 -15.73 -11.50 -12.61
C THR A 205 -17.00 -10.69 -12.73
N MET A 206 -16.92 -9.40 -12.43
CA MET A 206 -18.07 -8.50 -12.36
C MET A 206 -17.81 -7.25 -13.21
N PRO A 207 -17.88 -7.39 -14.56
CA PRO A 207 -17.65 -6.26 -15.43
C PRO A 207 -18.65 -5.14 -15.15
N ALA A 208 -18.11 -3.92 -15.07
CA ALA A 208 -18.86 -2.70 -14.87
C ALA A 208 -18.42 -1.64 -15.90
N PHE A 209 -18.34 -0.39 -15.50
CA PHE A 209 -18.08 0.71 -16.43
C PHE A 209 -16.59 0.88 -16.76
N GLY A 210 -15.68 0.49 -15.87
CA GLY A 210 -14.23 0.68 -16.00
C GLY A 210 -13.41 -0.56 -16.37
N THR A 211 -14.06 -1.71 -16.60
CA THR A 211 -13.36 -2.95 -16.91
C THR A 211 -12.77 -2.90 -18.33
N THR A 212 -11.46 -3.16 -18.48
CA THR A 212 -10.79 -3.22 -19.78
C THR A 212 -10.80 -4.65 -20.33
N ASP A 213 -10.72 -4.78 -21.67
CA ASP A 213 -10.70 -6.09 -22.32
C ASP A 213 -9.49 -6.94 -21.88
N ARG A 214 -8.34 -6.30 -21.62
CA ARG A 214 -7.12 -7.00 -21.19
C ARG A 214 -7.27 -7.62 -19.81
N THR A 215 -7.71 -6.84 -18.84
CA THR A 215 -7.89 -7.33 -17.46
C THR A 215 -9.00 -8.39 -17.39
N TYR A 216 -10.09 -8.18 -18.11
CA TYR A 216 -11.16 -9.18 -18.24
C TYR A 216 -10.62 -10.50 -18.82
N ASN A 217 -9.90 -10.46 -19.94
CA ASN A 217 -9.35 -11.65 -20.59
C ASN A 217 -8.36 -12.37 -19.69
N ASN A 218 -7.54 -11.64 -18.94
CA ASN A 218 -6.62 -12.19 -17.95
C ASN A 218 -7.35 -12.92 -16.81
N ALA A 219 -8.43 -12.32 -16.26
CA ALA A 219 -9.25 -12.94 -15.24
C ALA A 219 -9.87 -14.26 -15.70
N VAL A 220 -10.46 -14.26 -16.91
CA VAL A 220 -11.09 -15.44 -17.52
C VAL A 220 -10.07 -16.54 -17.81
N THR A 221 -8.95 -16.17 -18.42
CA THR A 221 -7.87 -17.11 -18.79
C THR A 221 -7.25 -17.75 -17.55
N LEU A 222 -6.86 -16.93 -16.57
CA LEU A 222 -6.28 -17.42 -15.32
C LEU A 222 -7.22 -18.39 -14.58
N THR A 223 -8.50 -18.03 -14.47
CA THR A 223 -9.50 -18.90 -13.82
C THR A 223 -9.58 -20.26 -14.47
N ARG A 224 -9.59 -20.30 -15.82
CA ARG A 224 -9.66 -21.56 -16.59
C ARG A 224 -8.40 -22.40 -16.44
N LEU A 225 -7.21 -21.77 -16.52
CA LEU A 225 -5.93 -22.45 -16.36
C LEU A 225 -5.76 -23.06 -14.98
N LEU A 226 -6.35 -22.45 -13.96
CA LEU A 226 -6.36 -22.98 -12.60
C LEU A 226 -7.48 -23.99 -12.32
N HIS A 227 -8.31 -24.32 -13.34
CA HIS A 227 -9.46 -25.21 -13.23
C HIS A 227 -10.49 -24.77 -12.17
N ALA A 228 -10.59 -23.48 -11.93
CA ALA A 228 -11.58 -22.89 -11.04
C ALA A 228 -12.91 -22.63 -11.79
N THR A 229 -14.02 -22.57 -11.05
CA THR A 229 -15.33 -22.23 -11.61
C THR A 229 -15.42 -20.73 -11.86
N LEU A 230 -15.61 -20.34 -13.11
CA LEU A 230 -15.85 -18.94 -13.49
C LEU A 230 -17.33 -18.61 -13.38
N ARG A 231 -17.65 -17.52 -12.69
CA ARG A 231 -18.95 -16.84 -12.77
C ARG A 231 -18.77 -15.43 -13.31
N GLU A 232 -19.53 -15.09 -14.33
CA GLU A 232 -19.56 -13.72 -14.88
C GLU A 232 -20.89 -13.07 -14.51
N ILE A 233 -20.84 -11.94 -13.81
CA ILE A 233 -22.02 -11.23 -13.35
C ILE A 233 -21.89 -9.75 -13.74
N ASN A 234 -22.69 -9.33 -14.71
CA ASN A 234 -22.73 -7.93 -15.11
C ASN A 234 -23.52 -7.11 -14.08
N ILE A 235 -22.82 -6.22 -13.38
CA ILE A 235 -23.42 -5.42 -12.29
C ILE A 235 -24.00 -4.08 -12.78
N LYS A 236 -23.87 -3.72 -14.07
CA LYS A 236 -24.29 -2.40 -14.56
C LYS A 236 -25.74 -2.08 -14.26
N ALA A 237 -26.63 -3.04 -14.46
CA ALA A 237 -28.07 -2.83 -14.24
C ALA A 237 -28.39 -2.57 -12.77
N ALA A 238 -27.79 -3.33 -11.85
CA ALA A 238 -27.98 -3.16 -10.41
C ALA A 238 -27.43 -1.80 -9.93
N VAL A 239 -26.25 -1.41 -10.40
CA VAL A 239 -25.63 -0.13 -10.04
C VAL A 239 -26.46 1.06 -10.59
N LEU A 240 -26.94 0.99 -11.83
CA LEU A 240 -27.82 2.02 -12.40
C LEU A 240 -29.14 2.14 -11.64
N GLN A 241 -29.74 1.02 -11.24
CA GLN A 241 -30.93 1.03 -10.40
C GLN A 241 -30.66 1.70 -9.05
N HIS A 242 -29.52 1.36 -8.43
CA HIS A 242 -29.10 1.98 -7.17
C HIS A 242 -28.89 3.50 -7.33
N PHE A 243 -28.28 3.96 -8.42
CA PHE A 243 -28.14 5.40 -8.69
C PHE A 243 -29.49 6.09 -8.82
N GLN A 244 -30.45 5.46 -9.51
CA GLN A 244 -31.81 5.97 -9.61
C GLN A 244 -32.47 6.08 -8.23
N ASP A 245 -32.35 5.05 -7.38
CA ASP A 245 -32.99 5.00 -6.06
C ASP A 245 -32.46 6.09 -5.12
N ILE A 246 -31.17 6.44 -5.22
CA ILE A 246 -30.55 7.49 -4.40
C ILE A 246 -30.54 8.89 -5.06
N GLY A 247 -31.03 9.00 -6.31
CA GLY A 247 -31.02 10.25 -7.07
C GLY A 247 -29.63 10.70 -7.52
N HIS A 248 -28.69 9.78 -7.74
CA HIS A 248 -27.35 10.08 -8.25
C HIS A 248 -27.36 10.11 -9.79
N ASP A 249 -26.69 11.13 -10.36
CA ASP A 249 -26.51 11.23 -11.82
C ASP A 249 -25.42 10.24 -12.29
N PRO A 250 -25.74 9.29 -13.20
CA PRO A 250 -24.74 8.35 -13.74
C PRO A 250 -23.57 9.01 -14.48
N GLU A 251 -23.69 10.26 -14.91
CA GLU A 251 -22.59 11.02 -15.54
C GLU A 251 -21.70 11.73 -14.51
N ASP A 252 -22.11 11.77 -13.23
CA ASP A 252 -21.26 12.26 -12.14
C ASP A 252 -20.32 11.15 -11.63
N HIS A 253 -19.10 11.11 -12.17
CA HIS A 253 -18.06 10.14 -11.81
C HIS A 253 -17.36 10.48 -10.48
N SER A 254 -18.13 10.88 -9.48
CA SER A 254 -17.65 11.17 -8.11
C SER A 254 -17.39 9.89 -7.32
N VAL A 255 -16.96 10.07 -6.07
CA VAL A 255 -16.74 8.96 -5.11
C VAL A 255 -17.99 8.09 -4.91
N VAL A 256 -19.20 8.63 -5.13
CA VAL A 256 -20.46 7.85 -5.07
C VAL A 256 -20.51 6.82 -6.18
N TYR A 257 -20.12 7.22 -7.41
CA TYR A 257 -20.07 6.36 -8.57
C TYR A 257 -19.15 5.15 -8.38
N GLU A 258 -17.94 5.40 -7.84
CA GLU A 258 -16.97 4.33 -7.57
C GLU A 258 -17.42 3.42 -6.43
N ASN A 259 -17.83 4.02 -5.30
CA ASN A 259 -18.18 3.28 -4.09
C ASN A 259 -19.43 2.40 -4.27
N ALA A 260 -20.41 2.83 -5.07
CA ALA A 260 -21.59 2.03 -5.34
C ALA A 260 -21.23 0.73 -6.09
N GLN A 261 -20.36 0.82 -7.11
CA GLN A 261 -19.86 -0.35 -7.84
C GLN A 261 -19.07 -1.30 -6.94
N ALA A 262 -18.21 -0.76 -6.07
CA ALA A 262 -17.39 -1.57 -5.17
C ALA A 262 -18.28 -2.32 -4.15
N ARG A 263 -19.30 -1.67 -3.59
CA ARG A 263 -20.22 -2.30 -2.63
C ARG A 263 -21.12 -3.36 -3.29
N GLU A 264 -21.59 -3.13 -4.50
CA GLU A 264 -22.36 -4.13 -5.26
C GLU A 264 -21.55 -5.41 -5.48
N ARG A 265 -20.28 -5.29 -5.86
CA ARG A 265 -19.38 -6.46 -5.99
C ARG A 265 -19.26 -7.23 -4.68
N THR A 266 -19.07 -6.54 -3.58
CA THR A 266 -18.88 -7.17 -2.26
C THR A 266 -20.15 -7.90 -1.82
N GLN A 267 -21.32 -7.30 -2.00
CA GLN A 267 -22.60 -7.94 -1.69
C GLN A 267 -22.78 -9.26 -2.45
N ILE A 268 -22.54 -9.24 -3.75
CA ILE A 268 -22.65 -10.44 -4.61
C ILE A 268 -21.70 -11.56 -4.14
N LEU A 269 -20.44 -11.22 -3.81
CA LEU A 269 -19.47 -12.21 -3.32
C LEU A 269 -19.91 -12.86 -2.01
N MET A 270 -20.44 -12.07 -1.07
CA MET A 270 -20.91 -12.55 0.23
C MET A 270 -22.11 -13.50 0.05
N ASP A 271 -23.06 -13.15 -0.83
CA ASP A 271 -24.25 -13.97 -1.07
C ASP A 271 -23.91 -15.28 -1.81
N ILE A 272 -22.96 -15.25 -2.75
CA ILE A 272 -22.45 -16.47 -3.40
C ILE A 272 -21.74 -17.38 -2.39
N ALA A 273 -20.97 -16.83 -1.46
CA ALA A 273 -20.33 -17.61 -0.42
C ALA A 273 -21.36 -18.31 0.48
N ASN A 274 -22.45 -17.61 0.84
CA ASN A 274 -23.55 -18.21 1.59
C ASN A 274 -24.24 -19.34 0.80
N GLN A 275 -24.48 -19.16 -0.51
CA GLN A 275 -25.09 -20.17 -1.37
C GLN A 275 -24.23 -21.42 -1.54
N SER A 276 -22.90 -21.27 -1.53
CA SER A 276 -21.94 -22.35 -1.81
C SER A 276 -21.33 -22.99 -0.56
N ASN A 277 -21.80 -22.66 0.64
CA ASN A 277 -21.17 -23.05 1.91
C ASN A 277 -19.67 -22.73 1.91
N GLY A 278 -19.33 -21.53 1.45
CA GLY A 278 -17.95 -21.08 1.29
C GLY A 278 -17.61 -19.85 2.10
N ILE A 279 -16.39 -19.38 1.89
CA ILE A 279 -15.91 -18.12 2.46
C ILE A 279 -15.43 -17.17 1.35
N VAL A 280 -15.63 -15.87 1.56
CA VAL A 280 -15.07 -14.84 0.68
C VAL A 280 -13.61 -14.62 1.03
N ILE A 281 -12.75 -14.72 0.00
CA ILE A 281 -11.31 -14.47 0.12
C ILE A 281 -11.01 -13.04 -0.34
N GLY A 282 -10.42 -12.27 0.56
CA GLY A 282 -10.01 -10.90 0.29
C GLY A 282 -8.70 -10.81 -0.47
N THR A 283 -8.63 -9.82 -1.34
CA THR A 283 -7.49 -9.57 -2.22
C THR A 283 -6.63 -8.40 -1.77
N GLY A 284 -7.13 -7.53 -0.88
CA GLY A 284 -6.42 -6.34 -0.40
C GLY A 284 -5.11 -6.68 0.29
N ASP A 285 -4.07 -5.92 -0.01
CA ASP A 285 -2.72 -6.10 0.50
C ASP A 285 -2.41 -5.22 1.72
N LEU A 286 -1.23 -5.41 2.31
CA LEU A 286 -0.78 -4.67 3.48
C LEU A 286 -0.73 -3.16 3.23
N SER A 287 -0.27 -2.73 2.05
CA SER A 287 -0.07 -1.31 1.72
C SER A 287 -1.39 -0.58 1.55
N GLU A 288 -2.36 -1.20 0.88
CA GLU A 288 -3.72 -0.69 0.75
C GLU A 288 -4.42 -0.57 2.11
N LEU A 289 -4.30 -1.59 2.95
CA LEU A 289 -4.87 -1.58 4.30
C LEU A 289 -4.24 -0.49 5.18
N ALA A 290 -2.92 -0.30 5.08
CA ALA A 290 -2.21 0.73 5.86
C ALA A 290 -2.56 2.15 5.41
N LEU A 291 -2.76 2.36 4.11
CA LEU A 291 -3.16 3.65 3.54
C LEU A 291 -4.67 3.95 3.73
N GLY A 292 -5.47 2.92 4.03
CA GLY A 292 -6.93 3.03 3.97
C GLY A 292 -7.43 3.21 2.53
N TRP A 293 -6.65 2.76 1.53
CA TRP A 293 -6.99 2.83 0.11
C TRP A 293 -7.98 1.72 -0.25
N ALA A 294 -9.20 1.90 0.15
CA ALA A 294 -10.31 0.97 -0.09
C ALA A 294 -11.65 1.68 0.07
N THR A 295 -12.68 1.19 -0.60
CA THR A 295 -14.04 1.61 -0.34
C THR A 295 -14.55 0.98 0.95
N TYR A 296 -14.98 1.81 1.91
CA TYR A 296 -15.57 1.32 3.17
C TYR A 296 -16.79 0.43 2.90
N ASN A 297 -16.83 -0.72 3.56
CA ASN A 297 -17.83 -1.78 3.34
C ASN A 297 -17.83 -2.37 1.92
N ALA A 298 -16.66 -2.43 1.25
CA ALA A 298 -16.53 -3.04 -0.05
C ALA A 298 -15.25 -3.89 -0.17
N ASP A 299 -14.29 -3.48 -0.98
CA ASP A 299 -13.13 -4.27 -1.38
C ASP A 299 -12.21 -4.73 -0.24
N HIS A 300 -12.20 -4.02 0.90
CA HIS A 300 -11.48 -4.49 2.11
C HIS A 300 -12.28 -5.52 2.93
N MET A 301 -13.57 -5.71 2.63
CA MET A 301 -14.42 -6.65 3.35
C MET A 301 -14.27 -8.06 2.80
N SER A 302 -13.86 -8.98 3.66
CA SER A 302 -13.75 -10.40 3.33
C SER A 302 -13.84 -11.24 4.60
N MET A 303 -14.03 -12.53 4.42
CA MET A 303 -14.02 -13.47 5.54
C MET A 303 -12.61 -13.95 5.89
N TYR A 304 -11.67 -13.86 4.93
CA TYR A 304 -10.24 -14.12 5.12
C TYR A 304 -9.40 -13.39 4.06
N GLY A 305 -8.53 -12.48 4.49
CA GLY A 305 -7.62 -11.72 3.60
C GLY A 305 -6.28 -12.40 3.46
N VAL A 306 -6.04 -13.09 2.36
CA VAL A 306 -4.79 -13.86 2.15
C VAL A 306 -3.57 -12.97 1.90
N ASN A 307 -3.76 -11.76 1.39
CA ASN A 307 -2.69 -10.82 1.07
C ASN A 307 -2.47 -9.76 2.17
N ALA A 308 -3.26 -9.76 3.25
CA ALA A 308 -3.26 -8.71 4.27
C ALA A 308 -1.89 -8.45 4.94
N GLY A 309 -0.98 -9.41 4.93
CA GLY A 309 0.38 -9.28 5.45
C GLY A 309 1.46 -9.08 4.38
N VAL A 310 1.09 -8.95 3.11
CA VAL A 310 2.01 -8.83 1.97
C VAL A 310 1.98 -7.41 1.43
N PRO A 311 3.10 -6.67 1.39
CA PRO A 311 3.13 -5.32 0.84
C PRO A 311 3.00 -5.34 -0.69
N LYS A 312 2.46 -4.26 -1.28
CA LYS A 312 2.21 -4.12 -2.72
C LYS A 312 3.43 -4.45 -3.59
N THR A 313 4.59 -3.97 -3.19
CA THR A 313 5.83 -4.24 -3.94
C THR A 313 6.19 -5.72 -3.98
N LEU A 314 5.87 -6.48 -2.94
CA LEU A 314 6.16 -7.91 -2.86
C LEU A 314 5.11 -8.77 -3.60
N VAL A 315 3.85 -8.35 -3.67
CA VAL A 315 2.78 -9.03 -4.44
C VAL A 315 3.25 -9.32 -5.87
N ARG A 316 3.83 -8.32 -6.52
CA ARG A 316 4.34 -8.43 -7.89
C ARG A 316 5.40 -9.54 -8.04
N TYR A 317 6.32 -9.63 -7.08
CA TYR A 317 7.37 -10.66 -7.13
C TYR A 317 6.85 -12.07 -6.81
N LEU A 318 5.80 -12.19 -5.97
CA LEU A 318 5.15 -13.47 -5.71
C LEU A 318 4.44 -14.00 -6.96
N VAL A 319 3.73 -13.16 -7.70
CA VAL A 319 3.11 -13.55 -8.97
C VAL A 319 4.18 -13.96 -9.99
N LYS A 320 5.27 -13.17 -10.10
CA LYS A 320 6.40 -13.47 -10.98
C LYS A 320 7.09 -14.79 -10.59
N PHE A 321 7.28 -15.06 -9.31
CA PHE A 321 7.84 -16.32 -8.82
C PHE A 321 7.01 -17.51 -9.27
N VAL A 322 5.67 -17.45 -9.15
CA VAL A 322 4.80 -18.53 -9.63
C VAL A 322 4.88 -18.67 -11.13
N ALA A 323 4.95 -17.58 -11.90
CA ALA A 323 5.14 -17.62 -13.34
C ALA A 323 6.45 -18.31 -13.75
N ASP A 324 7.54 -17.97 -13.05
CA ASP A 324 8.89 -18.48 -13.37
C ASP A 324 9.10 -19.95 -12.94
N THR A 325 8.33 -20.42 -11.97
CA THR A 325 8.41 -21.80 -11.44
C THR A 325 7.32 -22.73 -11.96
N SER A 326 6.37 -22.21 -12.73
CA SER A 326 5.28 -22.99 -13.31
C SER A 326 5.78 -23.93 -14.41
N GLU A 327 5.38 -25.19 -14.35
CA GLU A 327 5.60 -26.16 -15.44
C GLU A 327 4.59 -25.96 -16.59
N ASP A 328 3.47 -25.28 -16.33
CA ASP A 328 2.46 -24.95 -17.33
C ASP A 328 2.85 -23.64 -18.05
N ALA A 329 3.24 -23.77 -19.32
CA ALA A 329 3.67 -22.65 -20.15
C ALA A 329 2.54 -21.63 -20.43
N ASP A 330 1.29 -22.06 -20.46
CA ASP A 330 0.15 -21.18 -20.70
C ASP A 330 -0.16 -20.37 -19.43
N LEU A 331 -0.09 -21.00 -18.27
CA LEU A 331 -0.18 -20.32 -16.99
C LEU A 331 0.96 -19.30 -16.81
N ALA A 332 2.19 -19.70 -17.09
CA ALA A 332 3.36 -18.81 -17.02
C ALA A 332 3.19 -17.58 -17.93
N ARG A 333 2.66 -17.77 -19.15
CA ARG A 333 2.40 -16.69 -20.10
C ARG A 333 1.31 -15.75 -19.59
N CYS A 334 0.21 -16.27 -19.08
CA CYS A 334 -0.87 -15.49 -18.51
C CYS A 334 -0.40 -14.65 -17.32
N LEU A 335 0.37 -15.25 -16.40
CA LEU A 335 0.91 -14.56 -15.23
C LEU A 335 1.91 -13.46 -15.61
N ASN A 336 2.74 -13.66 -16.64
CA ASN A 336 3.64 -12.63 -17.15
C ASN A 336 2.87 -11.47 -17.80
N ASP A 337 1.77 -11.72 -18.53
CA ASP A 337 0.92 -10.64 -19.07
C ASP A 337 0.28 -9.80 -17.94
N ILE A 338 -0.18 -10.47 -16.88
CA ILE A 338 -0.69 -9.78 -15.68
C ILE A 338 0.41 -8.95 -15.00
N PHE A 339 1.60 -9.53 -14.87
CA PHE A 339 2.76 -8.84 -14.29
C PHE A 339 3.13 -7.55 -15.04
N ASP A 340 2.98 -7.53 -16.35
CA ASP A 340 3.28 -6.39 -17.22
C ASP A 340 2.11 -5.40 -17.36
N THR A 341 0.96 -5.70 -16.74
CA THR A 341 -0.21 -4.82 -16.76
C THR A 341 -0.06 -3.73 -15.69
N PRO A 342 -0.22 -2.44 -16.03
CA PRO A 342 -0.18 -1.35 -15.06
C PRO A 342 -1.28 -1.46 -14.00
N VAL A 343 -0.96 -1.10 -12.75
CA VAL A 343 -1.94 -1.06 -11.67
C VAL A 343 -2.86 0.14 -11.85
N SER A 344 -4.18 -0.11 -11.92
CA SER A 344 -5.20 0.95 -12.07
C SER A 344 -6.48 0.58 -11.33
N PRO A 345 -7.22 1.58 -10.80
CA PRO A 345 -8.57 1.35 -10.34
C PRO A 345 -9.50 1.13 -11.54
N GLU A 346 -10.20 -0.01 -11.57
CA GLU A 346 -11.11 -0.39 -12.67
C GLU A 346 -12.57 0.10 -12.45
N LEU A 347 -12.74 1.24 -11.79
CA LEU A 347 -14.05 1.78 -11.42
C LEU A 347 -14.52 2.91 -12.33
N LEU A 348 -13.58 3.68 -12.89
CA LEU A 348 -13.87 4.78 -13.80
C LEU A 348 -13.84 4.31 -15.26
N PRO A 349 -14.72 4.85 -16.14
CA PRO A 349 -14.67 4.55 -17.55
C PRO A 349 -13.30 4.89 -18.16
N PRO A 350 -12.80 4.08 -19.12
CA PRO A 350 -11.58 4.42 -19.83
C PRO A 350 -11.74 5.73 -20.61
N THR A 351 -10.64 6.43 -20.86
CA THR A 351 -10.63 7.61 -21.74
C THR A 351 -11.04 7.22 -23.15
N GLY A 352 -11.49 8.19 -23.97
CA GLY A 352 -12.03 7.95 -25.31
C GLY A 352 -11.07 7.23 -26.28
N ASP A 353 -9.79 7.13 -25.96
CA ASP A 353 -8.74 6.38 -26.66
C ASP A 353 -8.47 4.99 -26.03
N GLY A 354 -9.31 4.56 -25.08
CA GLY A 354 -9.20 3.25 -24.42
C GLY A 354 -8.08 3.14 -23.40
N GLN A 355 -7.43 4.27 -23.03
CA GLN A 355 -6.38 4.27 -22.01
C GLN A 355 -7.01 4.37 -20.60
N ILE A 356 -6.24 3.88 -19.61
CA ILE A 356 -6.59 3.95 -18.21
C ILE A 356 -6.63 5.43 -17.78
N SER A 357 -7.81 5.88 -17.30
CA SER A 357 -8.02 7.29 -16.95
C SER A 357 -7.25 7.73 -15.70
N GLN A 358 -6.87 6.80 -14.83
CA GLN A 358 -6.25 7.11 -13.55
C GLN A 358 -5.32 5.98 -13.09
N LYS A 359 -4.10 6.34 -12.65
CA LYS A 359 -3.20 5.40 -11.98
C LYS A 359 -3.26 5.62 -10.48
N THR A 360 -3.37 4.56 -9.71
CA THR A 360 -3.43 4.61 -8.24
C THR A 360 -2.25 5.40 -7.66
N GLU A 361 -1.03 5.17 -8.14
CA GLU A 361 0.17 5.86 -7.66
C GLU A 361 0.21 7.36 -7.95
N ASP A 362 -0.56 7.86 -8.92
CA ASP A 362 -0.68 9.30 -9.16
C ASP A 362 -1.49 9.99 -8.05
N LEU A 363 -2.33 9.25 -7.33
CA LEU A 363 -3.15 9.74 -6.22
C LEU A 363 -2.48 9.54 -4.85
N VAL A 364 -2.05 8.31 -4.58
CA VAL A 364 -1.51 7.95 -3.25
C VAL A 364 0.01 8.07 -3.17
N GLY A 365 0.70 8.24 -4.29
CA GLY A 365 2.15 8.21 -4.38
C GLY A 365 2.72 6.80 -4.64
N PRO A 366 4.03 6.68 -4.88
CA PRO A 366 4.67 5.41 -5.21
C PRO A 366 4.61 4.39 -4.07
N TYR A 367 4.15 3.18 -4.38
CA TYR A 367 4.09 2.10 -3.39
C TYR A 367 5.47 1.71 -2.83
N GLU A 368 6.55 1.90 -3.58
CA GLU A 368 7.91 1.67 -3.07
C GLU A 368 8.23 2.53 -1.84
N LEU A 369 7.75 3.79 -1.82
CA LEU A 369 7.91 4.67 -0.66
C LEU A 369 7.02 4.25 0.50
N HIS A 370 5.77 3.92 0.24
CA HIS A 370 4.84 3.47 1.28
C HIS A 370 5.35 2.20 1.96
N ASP A 371 5.80 1.23 1.18
CA ASP A 371 6.33 -0.03 1.70
C ASP A 371 7.63 0.18 2.47
N PHE A 372 8.50 1.09 2.01
CA PHE A 372 9.68 1.48 2.78
C PHE A 372 9.28 2.06 4.15
N PHE A 373 8.31 2.97 4.19
CA PHE A 373 7.82 3.55 5.45
C PHE A 373 7.23 2.48 6.37
N LEU A 374 6.37 1.63 5.82
CA LEU A 374 5.75 0.53 6.56
C LEU A 374 6.79 -0.41 7.16
N TYR A 375 7.80 -0.78 6.39
CA TYR A 375 8.88 -1.63 6.90
C TYR A 375 9.60 -1.01 8.08
N GLN A 376 10.00 0.26 7.96
CA GLN A 376 10.72 0.97 9.02
C GLN A 376 9.87 1.15 10.29
N ILE A 377 8.58 1.41 10.11
CA ILE A 377 7.65 1.61 11.23
C ILE A 377 7.29 0.27 11.87
N LEU A 378 6.82 -0.70 11.10
CA LEU A 378 6.31 -1.97 11.63
C LEU A 378 7.43 -2.86 12.16
N ARG A 379 8.56 -2.92 11.45
CA ARG A 379 9.68 -3.78 11.83
C ARG A 379 10.50 -3.20 12.98
N TYR A 380 10.77 -1.89 12.94
CA TYR A 380 11.68 -1.23 13.88
C TYR A 380 11.00 -0.21 14.78
N GLY A 381 9.74 0.17 14.53
CA GLY A 381 9.03 1.21 15.31
C GLY A 381 9.73 2.56 15.25
N PHE A 382 10.39 2.89 14.15
CA PHE A 382 11.08 4.16 14.03
C PHE A 382 10.10 5.32 14.00
N SER A 383 10.51 6.46 14.55
CA SER A 383 9.72 7.68 14.50
C SER A 383 9.61 8.20 13.06
N PRO A 384 8.53 8.92 12.70
CA PRO A 384 8.35 9.49 11.36
C PRO A 384 9.54 10.34 10.90
N ARG A 385 10.15 11.15 11.79
CA ARG A 385 11.34 11.94 11.51
C ARG A 385 12.50 11.08 11.04
N LYS A 386 12.77 9.97 11.74
CA LYS A 386 13.86 9.06 11.38
C LYS A 386 13.56 8.33 10.08
N VAL A 387 12.33 7.87 9.89
CA VAL A 387 11.90 7.20 8.65
C VAL A 387 12.10 8.12 7.45
N TYR A 388 11.79 9.40 7.60
CA TYR A 388 12.01 10.39 6.55
C TYR A 388 13.49 10.58 6.21
N ALA A 389 14.35 10.77 7.20
CA ALA A 389 15.79 10.88 6.97
C ALA A 389 16.37 9.64 6.28
N LEU A 390 15.93 8.43 6.69
CA LEU A 390 16.31 7.18 6.03
C LEU A 390 15.81 7.10 4.59
N ALA A 391 14.59 7.57 4.31
CA ALA A 391 14.04 7.60 2.95
C ALA A 391 14.80 8.57 2.05
N LEU A 392 15.11 9.78 2.53
CA LEU A 392 15.95 10.74 1.79
C LEU A 392 17.29 10.10 1.39
N HIS A 393 17.93 9.38 2.32
CA HIS A 393 19.18 8.68 2.04
C HIS A 393 19.00 7.52 1.06
N ALA A 394 17.99 6.64 1.29
CA ALA A 394 17.76 5.44 0.49
C ALA A 394 17.38 5.73 -0.97
N PHE A 395 16.61 6.81 -1.20
CA PHE A 395 16.14 7.20 -2.53
C PHE A 395 16.96 8.34 -3.16
N SER A 396 18.01 8.84 -2.48
CA SER A 396 18.95 9.80 -3.07
C SER A 396 19.83 9.10 -4.10
N GLY A 397 20.14 9.80 -5.22
CA GLY A 397 21.05 9.28 -6.23
C GLY A 397 22.50 9.05 -5.72
N ALA A 398 22.88 9.60 -4.57
CA ALA A 398 24.20 9.43 -3.99
C ALA A 398 24.48 7.98 -3.55
N GLN A 399 23.52 7.28 -2.97
CA GLN A 399 23.67 5.88 -2.56
C GLN A 399 23.83 4.93 -3.76
N GLN A 400 23.21 5.26 -4.90
CA GLN A 400 23.30 4.45 -6.13
C GLN A 400 24.69 4.51 -6.79
N ALA A 401 25.44 5.58 -6.57
CA ALA A 401 26.78 5.75 -7.12
C ALA A 401 27.86 4.96 -6.37
N GLU A 402 27.69 4.74 -5.06
CA GLU A 402 28.66 4.00 -4.23
C GLU A 402 28.55 2.48 -4.37
N THR A 403 27.41 1.93 -4.79
CA THR A 403 27.22 0.48 -5.00
C THR A 403 27.81 -0.04 -6.32
N HIS A 404 28.27 0.85 -7.20
CA HIS A 404 28.90 0.51 -8.48
C HIS A 404 30.42 0.80 -8.52
N ALA A 405 31.02 1.23 -7.43
CA ALA A 405 32.46 1.42 -7.24
C ALA A 405 33.04 0.32 -6.34
#